data_98015dd724222d76a714b76369772ac2
#
_entry.id   98015dd724222d76a714b76369772ac2
#
_cell.length_a   1.000
_cell.length_b   1.000
_cell.length_c   1.000
_cell.angle_alpha   90.00
_cell.angle_beta   90.00
_cell.angle_gamma   90.00
#
_symmetry.space_group_name_H-M   'P 1'
#
loop_
_entity.id
_entity.type
_entity.pdbx_description
1 polymer ?
#
loop_
_entity_poly.entity_id
_entity_poly.type
_entity_poly.pdbx_seq_one_letter_code
_entity_poly.pdbx_strand_id
1 'polypeptide(L)'
;MTHPDPYLRGHGDTRYRVHHYDLQLTYAVVTNRLDERARLDVEVVEPTHHLKVDLRGLQLGGATVDGAPARYRRTSGGWSVAVGDRRAGERLVLELKVSGKPRPVPGTHGEAGWEELTDGSMVGSQPQGAPSWFPCNNDAADKATYRIEVLTDAHYQVVANGTRTVCERQ
;
A
#
# COMPACT_ATOMS: atom_id res chain seq x y z
N MET A 1 14.33 3.16 19.61
CA MET A 1 14.57 4.03 18.44
C MET A 1 14.87 3.11 17.26
N THR A 2 13.93 2.99 16.32
CA THR A 2 14.16 2.26 15.07
C THR A 2 14.97 3.17 14.16
N HIS A 3 16.21 2.80 13.85
CA HIS A 3 17.00 3.52 12.86
C HIS A 3 16.45 3.21 11.47
N PRO A 4 16.29 4.21 10.59
CA PRO A 4 15.91 3.95 9.21
C PRO A 4 16.94 3.02 8.56
N ASP A 5 16.46 2.08 7.74
CA ASP A 5 17.32 1.16 7.02
C ASP A 5 18.34 1.92 6.17
N PRO A 6 19.65 1.70 6.36
CA PRO A 6 20.69 2.43 5.63
C PRO A 6 20.70 2.13 4.13
N TYR A 7 20.15 0.98 3.71
CA TYR A 7 20.07 0.55 2.31
C TYR A 7 18.83 1.09 1.61
N LEU A 8 17.74 1.37 2.35
CA LEU A 8 16.45 1.82 1.82
C LEU A 8 16.11 3.22 2.36
N ARG A 9 17.01 4.17 2.15
CA ARG A 9 16.85 5.54 2.64
C ARG A 9 15.59 6.21 2.08
N GLY A 10 14.80 6.82 2.98
CA GLY A 10 13.58 7.54 2.61
C GLY A 10 12.36 6.66 2.37
N HIS A 11 12.47 5.35 2.59
CA HIS A 11 11.36 4.41 2.59
C HIS A 11 10.75 4.31 3.99
N GLY A 12 9.45 4.10 4.04
CA GLY A 12 8.70 3.94 5.29
C GLY A 12 8.62 5.19 6.16
N ASP A 13 8.00 5.01 7.30
CA ASP A 13 7.83 5.99 8.36
C ASP A 13 7.90 5.26 9.72
N THR A 14 8.97 5.47 10.47
CA THR A 14 9.23 4.79 11.74
C THR A 14 8.30 5.22 12.88
N ARG A 15 7.50 6.27 12.67
CA ARG A 15 6.56 6.80 13.66
C ARG A 15 5.31 5.96 13.84
N TYR A 16 5.08 4.99 12.95
CA TYR A 16 3.97 4.06 13.06
C TYR A 16 4.34 2.66 12.55
N ARG A 17 3.51 1.68 12.90
CA ARG A 17 3.54 0.31 12.37
C ARG A 17 2.18 -0.07 11.84
N VAL A 18 2.17 -0.95 10.85
CA VAL A 18 0.93 -1.55 10.35
C VAL A 18 0.88 -3.01 10.77
N HIS A 19 -0.14 -3.37 11.54
CA HIS A 19 -0.35 -4.75 12.00
C HIS A 19 -1.07 -5.61 10.97
N HIS A 20 -1.98 -4.98 10.20
CA HIS A 20 -2.77 -5.68 9.20
C HIS A 20 -3.10 -4.78 8.01
N TYR A 21 -3.02 -5.34 6.82
CA TYR A 21 -3.52 -4.77 5.57
C TYR A 21 -4.71 -5.59 5.08
N ASP A 22 -5.86 -4.95 4.86
CA ASP A 22 -6.98 -5.50 4.09
C ASP A 22 -7.04 -4.74 2.76
N LEU A 23 -6.70 -5.42 1.67
CA LEU A 23 -6.56 -4.86 0.34
C LEU A 23 -7.65 -5.44 -0.57
N GLN A 24 -8.53 -4.59 -1.08
CA GLN A 24 -9.58 -4.93 -2.02
C GLN A 24 -9.29 -4.27 -3.36
N LEU A 25 -8.86 -5.06 -4.34
CA LEU A 25 -8.41 -4.61 -5.63
C LEU A 25 -9.42 -4.99 -6.73
N THR A 26 -9.72 -4.05 -7.61
CA THR A 26 -10.37 -4.31 -8.89
C THR A 26 -9.37 -3.97 -9.98
N TYR A 27 -8.98 -4.96 -10.78
CA TYR A 27 -7.97 -4.79 -11.80
C TYR A 27 -8.48 -5.18 -13.18
N ALA A 28 -8.47 -4.21 -14.09
CA ALA A 28 -8.80 -4.39 -15.50
C ALA A 28 -7.51 -4.58 -16.31
N VAL A 29 -7.23 -5.81 -16.72
CA VAL A 29 -5.97 -6.20 -17.40
C VAL A 29 -5.78 -5.42 -18.69
N VAL A 30 -6.79 -5.37 -19.56
CA VAL A 30 -6.71 -4.75 -20.90
C VAL A 30 -6.31 -3.27 -20.85
N THR A 31 -6.69 -2.56 -19.79
CA THR A 31 -6.42 -1.12 -19.65
C THR A 31 -5.32 -0.81 -18.65
N ASN A 32 -4.77 -1.85 -18.02
CA ASN A 32 -3.86 -1.75 -16.88
C ASN A 32 -4.39 -0.76 -15.82
N ARG A 33 -5.65 -0.92 -15.45
CA ARG A 33 -6.29 -0.03 -14.48
C ARG A 33 -6.56 -0.77 -13.17
N LEU A 34 -6.07 -0.17 -12.11
CA LEU A 34 -6.29 -0.59 -10.74
C LEU A 34 -7.17 0.43 -10.02
N ASP A 35 -8.22 -0.07 -9.36
CA ASP A 35 -9.00 0.66 -8.36
C ASP A 35 -8.94 -0.17 -7.07
N GLU A 36 -8.60 0.48 -5.95
CA GLU A 36 -8.30 -0.21 -4.69
C GLU A 36 -8.91 0.50 -3.49
N ARG A 37 -9.33 -0.31 -2.53
CA ARG A 37 -9.59 0.10 -1.15
C ARG A 37 -8.61 -0.62 -0.25
N ALA A 38 -7.79 0.15 0.43
CA ALA A 38 -6.83 -0.36 1.40
C ALA A 38 -7.23 0.08 2.80
N ARG A 39 -7.38 -0.88 3.72
CA ARG A 39 -7.58 -0.63 5.14
C ARG A 39 -6.33 -1.10 5.89
N LEU A 40 -5.78 -0.22 6.70
CA LEU A 40 -4.57 -0.43 7.47
C LEU A 40 -4.90 -0.32 8.96
N ASP A 41 -4.60 -1.35 9.73
CA ASP A 41 -4.66 -1.32 11.18
C ASP A 41 -3.30 -0.83 11.71
N VAL A 42 -3.28 0.40 12.20
CA VAL A 42 -2.07 1.15 12.51
C VAL A 42 -1.88 1.30 14.01
N GLU A 43 -0.64 1.19 14.48
CA GLU A 43 -0.19 1.59 15.81
C GLU A 43 0.82 2.73 15.69
N VAL A 44 0.59 3.80 16.42
CA VAL A 44 1.50 4.94 16.50
C VAL A 44 2.66 4.59 17.43
N VAL A 45 3.89 4.73 16.94
CA VAL A 45 5.13 4.46 17.69
C VAL A 45 5.68 5.73 18.33
N GLU A 46 5.58 6.86 17.61
CA GLU A 46 6.04 8.16 18.07
C GLU A 46 4.93 9.20 17.90
N PRO A 47 4.77 10.17 18.82
CA PRO A 47 3.73 11.20 18.71
C PRO A 47 3.79 11.89 17.35
N THR A 48 2.64 12.00 16.69
CA THR A 48 2.55 12.55 15.34
C THR A 48 1.16 13.11 15.03
N HIS A 49 1.10 14.03 14.07
CA HIS A 49 -0.17 14.55 13.51
C HIS A 49 -0.40 14.03 12.09
N HIS A 50 0.60 13.40 11.46
CA HIS A 50 0.55 12.95 10.08
C HIS A 50 1.31 11.64 9.93
N LEU A 51 0.77 10.74 9.12
CA LEU A 51 1.47 9.53 8.68
C LEU A 51 1.91 9.71 7.23
N LYS A 52 3.14 9.29 6.94
CA LYS A 52 3.61 9.15 5.57
C LYS A 52 3.18 7.79 5.06
N VAL A 53 2.45 7.76 3.95
CA VAL A 53 2.07 6.54 3.24
C VAL A 53 2.83 6.50 1.93
N ASP A 54 3.60 5.46 1.74
CA ASP A 54 4.32 5.23 0.48
C ASP A 54 3.33 4.70 -0.56
N LEU A 55 3.24 5.41 -1.69
CA LEU A 55 2.43 5.05 -2.86
C LEU A 55 3.00 5.76 -4.06
N ARG A 56 3.34 5.04 -5.11
CA ARG A 56 3.99 5.58 -6.30
C ARG A 56 3.23 5.21 -7.57
N GLY A 57 3.10 6.20 -8.46
CA GLY A 57 2.41 5.99 -9.75
C GLY A 57 0.89 6.03 -9.67
N LEU A 58 0.31 5.71 -8.53
CA LEU A 58 -1.13 5.73 -8.29
C LEU A 58 -1.57 7.03 -7.61
N GLN A 59 -2.87 7.31 -7.65
CA GLN A 59 -3.49 8.48 -7.06
C GLN A 59 -4.29 8.08 -5.82
N LEU A 60 -4.15 8.86 -4.76
CA LEU A 60 -5.01 8.76 -3.59
C LEU A 60 -6.26 9.63 -3.85
N GLY A 61 -7.42 9.02 -3.94
CA GLY A 61 -8.71 9.66 -4.19
C GLY A 61 -9.55 9.87 -2.93
N GLY A 62 -9.13 9.34 -1.79
CA GLY A 62 -9.81 9.50 -0.50
C GLY A 62 -9.04 8.88 0.64
N ALA A 63 -9.19 9.48 1.83
CA ALA A 63 -8.65 8.94 3.07
C ALA A 63 -9.63 9.15 4.22
N THR A 64 -9.77 8.15 5.10
CA THR A 64 -10.45 8.29 6.38
C THR A 64 -9.56 7.77 7.50
N VAL A 65 -9.73 8.34 8.68
CA VAL A 65 -9.10 7.90 9.92
C VAL A 65 -10.20 7.60 10.92
N ASP A 66 -10.25 6.38 11.41
CA ASP A 66 -11.31 5.90 12.32
C ASP A 66 -12.73 6.19 11.76
N GLY A 67 -12.90 6.04 10.43
CA GLY A 67 -14.15 6.30 9.71
C GLY A 67 -14.43 7.78 9.39
N ALA A 68 -13.68 8.74 9.93
CA ALA A 68 -13.85 10.16 9.64
C ALA A 68 -12.97 10.62 8.47
N PRO A 69 -13.47 11.48 7.56
CA PRO A 69 -12.67 12.00 6.46
C PRO A 69 -11.40 12.70 6.93
N ALA A 70 -10.28 12.37 6.31
CA ALA A 70 -8.96 12.91 6.64
C ALA A 70 -8.39 13.76 5.50
N ARG A 71 -7.68 14.83 5.84
CA ARG A 71 -6.93 15.62 4.87
C ARG A 71 -5.67 14.88 4.45
N TYR A 72 -5.33 14.95 3.18
CA TYR A 72 -4.11 14.36 2.65
C TYR A 72 -3.48 15.27 1.61
N ARG A 73 -2.18 15.13 1.43
CA ARG A 73 -1.41 15.86 0.42
C ARG A 73 -0.32 14.99 -0.17
N ARG A 74 0.01 15.21 -1.44
CA ARG A 74 1.10 14.53 -2.11
C ARG A 74 2.46 14.97 -1.57
N THR A 75 3.40 14.03 -1.50
CA THR A 75 4.80 14.27 -1.13
C THR A 75 5.71 13.67 -2.20
N SER A 76 7.03 13.84 -2.10
CA SER A 76 7.99 13.30 -3.06
C SER A 76 7.99 11.76 -3.13
N GLY A 77 7.66 11.06 -2.04
CA GLY A 77 7.70 9.59 -1.96
C GLY A 77 6.34 8.92 -1.84
N GLY A 78 5.23 9.67 -1.80
CA GLY A 78 3.91 9.13 -1.56
C GLY A 78 2.94 10.20 -1.09
N TRP A 79 2.27 9.96 0.03
CA TRP A 79 1.23 10.83 0.56
C TRP A 79 1.42 11.06 2.06
N SER A 80 1.06 12.24 2.52
CA SER A 80 0.96 12.58 3.94
C SER A 80 -0.52 12.68 4.30
N VAL A 81 -0.96 11.88 5.25
CA VAL A 81 -2.35 11.84 5.75
C VAL A 81 -2.39 12.43 7.15
N ALA A 82 -3.28 13.39 7.38
CA ALA A 82 -3.49 13.98 8.69
C ALA A 82 -4.29 13.01 9.58
N VAL A 83 -3.75 12.66 10.73
CA VAL A 83 -4.38 11.71 11.68
C VAL A 83 -4.84 12.38 12.99
N GLY A 84 -4.68 13.71 13.10
CA GLY A 84 -4.87 14.44 14.35
C GLY A 84 -3.73 14.19 15.33
N ASP A 85 -3.86 14.71 16.53
CA ASP A 85 -2.85 14.53 17.56
C ASP A 85 -2.90 13.08 18.07
N ARG A 86 -1.88 12.32 17.79
CA ARG A 86 -1.74 10.93 18.21
C ARG A 86 -0.53 10.74 19.11
N ARG A 87 -0.69 9.92 20.13
CA ARG A 87 0.37 9.56 21.09
C ARG A 87 0.90 8.16 20.77
N ALA A 88 2.11 7.89 21.22
CA ALA A 88 2.68 6.54 21.15
C ALA A 88 1.77 5.53 21.85
N GLY A 89 1.60 4.36 21.23
CA GLY A 89 0.72 3.27 21.68
C GLY A 89 -0.73 3.40 21.23
N GLU A 90 -1.17 4.54 20.66
CA GLU A 90 -2.52 4.67 20.13
C GLU A 90 -2.69 3.85 18.85
N ARG A 91 -3.86 3.23 18.71
CA ARG A 91 -4.26 2.52 17.50
C ARG A 91 -5.29 3.31 16.72
N LEU A 92 -5.21 3.21 15.41
CA LEU A 92 -6.17 3.81 14.48
C LEU A 92 -6.38 2.93 13.25
N VAL A 93 -7.49 3.13 12.59
CA VAL A 93 -7.79 2.54 11.29
C VAL A 93 -7.64 3.61 10.22
N LEU A 94 -6.74 3.36 9.27
CA LEU A 94 -6.56 4.20 8.10
C LEU A 94 -7.17 3.51 6.89
N GLU A 95 -8.17 4.13 6.25
CA GLU A 95 -8.75 3.64 5.00
C GLU A 95 -8.41 4.58 3.86
N LEU A 96 -7.94 4.01 2.75
CA LEU A 96 -7.44 4.74 1.59
C LEU A 96 -8.13 4.23 0.32
N LYS A 97 -8.57 5.15 -0.53
CA LYS A 97 -9.06 4.85 -1.88
C LYS A 97 -8.00 5.24 -2.89
N VAL A 98 -7.56 4.27 -3.65
CA VAL A 98 -6.46 4.42 -4.59
C VAL A 98 -6.92 4.06 -5.99
N SER A 99 -6.39 4.72 -7.00
CA SER A 99 -6.68 4.36 -8.39
C SER A 99 -5.57 4.80 -9.35
N GLY A 100 -5.53 4.17 -10.51
CA GLY A 100 -4.61 4.56 -11.58
C GLY A 100 -4.11 3.39 -12.41
N LYS A 101 -3.01 3.63 -13.11
CA LYS A 101 -2.28 2.61 -13.85
C LYS A 101 -1.02 2.27 -13.06
N PRO A 102 -0.96 1.09 -12.43
CA PRO A 102 0.23 0.68 -11.72
C PRO A 102 1.40 0.49 -12.72
N ARG A 103 2.61 0.72 -12.23
CA ARG A 103 3.84 0.59 -13.03
C ARG A 103 5.03 0.36 -12.11
N PRO A 104 6.11 -0.20 -12.61
CA PRO A 104 7.32 -0.37 -11.84
C PRO A 104 7.81 0.95 -11.23
N VAL A 105 8.46 0.85 -10.11
CA VAL A 105 9.11 1.98 -9.45
C VAL A 105 10.62 1.82 -9.50
N PRO A 106 11.38 2.90 -9.78
CA PRO A 106 12.83 2.84 -9.79
C PRO A 106 13.36 2.55 -8.39
N GLY A 107 14.37 1.72 -8.33
CA GLY A 107 15.06 1.33 -7.12
C GLY A 107 16.57 1.24 -7.30
N THR A 108 17.29 0.94 -6.22
CA THR A 108 18.75 0.86 -6.22
C THR A 108 19.29 -0.22 -7.16
N HIS A 109 18.51 -1.28 -7.39
CA HIS A 109 18.90 -2.44 -8.20
C HIS A 109 18.07 -2.59 -9.50
N GLY A 110 17.50 -1.49 -10.01
CA GLY A 110 16.61 -1.47 -11.15
C GLY A 110 15.15 -1.20 -10.76
N GLU A 111 14.26 -1.40 -11.71
CA GLU A 111 12.83 -1.26 -11.48
C GLU A 111 12.29 -2.46 -10.71
N ALA A 112 11.30 -2.20 -9.84
CA ALA A 112 10.65 -3.22 -9.02
C ALA A 112 9.15 -2.91 -8.83
N GLY A 113 8.38 -3.91 -8.45
CA GLY A 113 6.96 -3.79 -8.18
C GLY A 113 6.10 -4.30 -9.32
N TRP A 114 5.10 -3.51 -9.69
CA TRP A 114 4.13 -3.90 -10.71
C TRP A 114 4.71 -3.87 -12.11
N GLU A 115 4.57 -4.96 -12.83
CA GLU A 115 4.97 -5.12 -14.22
C GLU A 115 3.75 -5.51 -15.05
N GLU A 116 3.44 -4.72 -16.08
CA GLU A 116 2.43 -5.02 -17.09
C GLU A 116 3.03 -5.98 -18.12
N LEU A 117 2.39 -7.12 -18.31
CA LEU A 117 2.79 -8.12 -19.30
C LEU A 117 1.93 -7.98 -20.56
N THR A 118 2.30 -8.70 -21.63
CA THR A 118 1.51 -8.76 -22.87
C THR A 118 0.09 -9.28 -22.60
N ASP A 119 -0.05 -10.20 -21.62
CA ASP A 119 -1.33 -10.78 -21.22
C ASP A 119 -1.29 -11.05 -19.71
N GLY A 120 -1.72 -10.06 -18.92
CA GLY A 120 -1.70 -10.11 -17.47
C GLY A 120 -0.74 -9.13 -16.81
N SER A 121 -0.43 -9.38 -15.56
CA SER A 121 0.52 -8.59 -14.78
C SER A 121 1.24 -9.43 -13.74
N MET A 122 2.38 -8.95 -13.31
CA MET A 122 3.17 -9.57 -12.25
C MET A 122 3.66 -8.52 -11.26
N VAL A 123 3.86 -8.94 -10.01
CA VAL A 123 4.46 -8.07 -8.99
C VAL A 123 5.73 -8.72 -8.44
N GLY A 124 6.86 -8.05 -8.61
CA GLY A 124 8.14 -8.40 -8.01
C GLY A 124 8.58 -7.31 -7.04
N SER A 125 8.47 -7.57 -5.72
CA SER A 125 8.73 -6.57 -4.69
C SER A 125 9.78 -7.06 -3.70
N GLN A 126 11.06 -7.01 -4.09
CA GLN A 126 12.16 -7.39 -3.21
C GLN A 126 13.44 -6.59 -3.56
N PRO A 127 13.95 -5.77 -2.64
CA PRO A 127 13.47 -5.44 -1.29
C PRO A 127 12.42 -4.33 -1.27
N GLN A 128 12.07 -3.79 -2.43
CA GLN A 128 11.16 -2.67 -2.62
C GLN A 128 10.21 -2.96 -3.79
N GLY A 129 9.14 -2.15 -3.94
CA GLY A 129 8.18 -2.30 -5.04
C GLY A 129 6.73 -2.29 -4.57
N ALA A 130 6.46 -2.59 -3.31
CA ALA A 130 5.12 -2.55 -2.74
C ALA A 130 4.36 -1.24 -3.03
N PRO A 131 4.96 -0.04 -2.94
CA PRO A 131 4.28 1.21 -3.23
C PRO A 131 3.81 1.38 -4.69
N SER A 132 4.19 0.48 -5.60
CA SER A 132 3.76 0.52 -6.99
C SER A 132 2.31 0.11 -7.19
N TRP A 133 1.71 -0.63 -6.21
CA TRP A 133 0.41 -1.23 -6.37
C TRP A 133 -0.52 -1.10 -5.16
N PHE A 134 -0.02 -0.82 -3.95
CA PHE A 134 -0.85 -0.52 -2.79
C PHE A 134 -0.20 0.52 -1.86
N PRO A 135 -1.00 1.28 -1.09
CA PRO A 135 -0.49 2.23 -0.11
C PRO A 135 0.05 1.48 1.11
N CYS A 136 1.29 1.73 1.47
CA CYS A 136 1.94 0.99 2.56
C CYS A 136 2.85 1.86 3.41
N ASN A 137 3.24 1.31 4.56
CA ASN A 137 4.46 1.70 5.25
C ASN A 137 5.59 0.85 4.66
N ASN A 138 6.38 1.41 3.77
CA ASN A 138 7.42 0.67 3.06
C ASN A 138 8.72 0.59 3.89
N ASP A 139 8.59 0.23 5.17
CA ASP A 139 9.70 -0.07 6.07
C ASP A 139 9.94 -1.58 6.09
N ALA A 140 11.15 -2.03 5.73
CA ALA A 140 11.50 -3.45 5.68
C ALA A 140 11.43 -4.15 7.05
N ALA A 141 11.48 -3.40 8.15
CA ALA A 141 11.33 -3.92 9.51
C ALA A 141 9.88 -4.01 9.97
N ASP A 142 8.94 -3.41 9.24
CA ASP A 142 7.51 -3.39 9.59
C ASP A 142 6.80 -4.63 9.04
N LYS A 143 6.62 -5.64 9.88
CA LYS A 143 5.96 -6.90 9.52
C LYS A 143 4.47 -6.82 9.80
N ALA A 144 3.66 -7.15 8.80
CA ALA A 144 2.21 -7.14 8.89
C ALA A 144 1.59 -8.46 8.39
N THR A 145 0.35 -8.68 8.78
CA THR A 145 -0.51 -9.68 8.15
C THR A 145 -1.31 -9.06 7.00
N TYR A 146 -1.78 -9.89 6.05
CA TYR A 146 -2.48 -9.43 4.86
C TYR A 146 -3.74 -10.24 4.61
N ARG A 147 -4.81 -9.53 4.23
CA ARG A 147 -5.93 -10.07 3.46
C ARG A 147 -5.93 -9.37 2.10
N ILE A 148 -5.86 -10.15 1.03
CA ILE A 148 -5.83 -9.63 -0.33
C ILE A 148 -7.02 -10.24 -1.08
N GLU A 149 -7.90 -9.38 -1.58
CA GLU A 149 -9.02 -9.73 -2.43
C GLU A 149 -8.82 -9.06 -3.79
N VAL A 150 -8.88 -9.84 -4.87
CA VAL A 150 -8.68 -9.33 -6.23
C VAL A 150 -9.87 -9.74 -7.09
N LEU A 151 -10.55 -8.74 -7.62
CA LEU A 151 -11.55 -8.88 -8.68
C LEU A 151 -10.90 -8.52 -10.02
N THR A 152 -10.98 -9.44 -10.98
CA THR A 152 -10.49 -9.24 -12.35
C THR A 152 -11.35 -10.01 -13.34
N ASP A 153 -11.09 -9.84 -14.65
CA ASP A 153 -11.81 -10.54 -15.70
C ASP A 153 -11.70 -12.07 -15.54
N ALA A 154 -12.80 -12.78 -15.77
CA ALA A 154 -12.94 -14.24 -15.52
C ALA A 154 -11.97 -15.13 -16.32
N HIS A 155 -11.29 -14.59 -17.34
CA HIS A 155 -10.28 -15.30 -18.12
C HIS A 155 -8.92 -15.41 -17.40
N TYR A 156 -8.69 -14.57 -16.37
CA TYR A 156 -7.44 -14.54 -15.64
C TYR A 156 -7.53 -15.31 -14.34
N GLN A 157 -6.41 -15.85 -13.92
CA GLN A 157 -6.25 -16.49 -12.63
C GLN A 157 -5.37 -15.60 -11.73
N VAL A 158 -5.88 -15.31 -10.54
CA VAL A 158 -5.10 -14.59 -9.53
C VAL A 158 -4.28 -15.55 -8.69
N VAL A 159 -2.99 -15.27 -8.56
CA VAL A 159 -2.07 -15.97 -7.67
C VAL A 159 -1.42 -14.94 -6.75
N ALA A 160 -1.46 -15.18 -5.46
CA ALA A 160 -0.82 -14.36 -4.43
C ALA A 160 -0.17 -15.25 -3.38
N ASN A 161 0.71 -14.68 -2.58
CA ASN A 161 1.27 -15.37 -1.41
C ASN A 161 0.19 -15.52 -0.32
N GLY A 162 0.34 -16.55 0.51
CA GLY A 162 -0.61 -16.91 1.55
C GLY A 162 -1.52 -18.08 1.17
N THR A 163 -2.58 -18.26 1.95
CA THR A 163 -3.58 -19.31 1.73
C THR A 163 -4.79 -18.75 1.01
N ARG A 164 -5.13 -19.32 -0.14
CA ARG A 164 -6.35 -18.96 -0.87
C ARG A 164 -7.59 -19.47 -0.12
N THR A 165 -8.44 -18.54 0.29
CA THR A 165 -9.68 -18.84 1.04
C THR A 165 -10.91 -18.85 0.16
N VAL A 166 -10.93 -18.05 -0.92
CA VAL A 166 -12.07 -17.95 -1.85
C VAL A 166 -11.54 -17.92 -3.29
N CYS A 167 -12.29 -18.52 -4.21
CA CYS A 167 -12.09 -18.40 -5.65
C CYS A 167 -13.45 -18.58 -6.32
N GLU A 168 -14.03 -17.49 -6.78
CA GLU A 168 -15.33 -17.47 -7.45
C GLU A 168 -15.15 -16.92 -8.87
N ARG A 169 -15.87 -17.47 -9.83
CA ARG A 169 -16.04 -16.90 -11.18
C ARG A 169 -17.41 -16.24 -11.23
N GLN A 170 -17.44 -14.95 -11.46
CA GLN A 170 -18.65 -14.19 -11.71
C GLN A 170 -18.90 -14.07 -13.21
#